data_480d45418a574f9884a83358bd0a4d78
#
_entry.id   480d45418a574f9884a83358bd0a4d78
#
_cell.length_a   1.000
_cell.length_b   1.000
_cell.length_c   1.000
_cell.angle_alpha   90.00
_cell.angle_beta   90.00
_cell.angle_gamma   90.00
#
_symmetry.space_group_name_H-M   'P 1'
#
loop_
_entity.id
_entity.type
_entity.pdbx_description
1 polymer ?
#
loop_
_entity_poly.entity_id
_entity_poly.type
_entity_poly.pdbx_seq_one_letter_code
_entity_poly.pdbx_strand_id
1 'polypeptide(L)'
;METVLQLPNALKKEAAKNGVFWAIINIAIFLVVFYVKPDLMGSFVYLLIQFFIGIGLAVYFCLELRKKAGGYLSFREALSNIFIMFIVQALIVFFFTILFGKIEPSYISKMKSITANSTTTMMEKMGMDQEKIDEALAKNEAAMEKQFNPGVKEVIMGVGTVAIMYFIGALIFAAIFKKDRPFFAQTTEE
;
A
#
# COMPACT_ATOMS: atom_id res chain seq x y z
N MET A 1 30.04 9.01 -1.80
CA MET A 1 29.42 10.34 -2.05
C MET A 1 28.10 10.08 -2.76
N GLU A 2 26.97 10.20 -2.07
CA GLU A 2 25.66 10.01 -2.73
C GLU A 2 25.36 11.24 -3.58
N THR A 3 25.02 11.01 -4.84
CA THR A 3 24.71 12.10 -5.79
C THR A 3 23.39 12.77 -5.37
N VAL A 4 23.45 14.05 -5.05
CA VAL A 4 22.26 14.84 -4.74
C VAL A 4 21.46 15.05 -6.03
N LEU A 5 20.21 14.60 -6.04
CA LEU A 5 19.32 14.71 -7.19
C LEU A 5 18.61 16.07 -7.15
N GLN A 6 19.15 17.06 -7.87
CA GLN A 6 18.56 18.41 -7.94
C GLN A 6 17.46 18.56 -8.99
N LEU A 7 17.40 17.64 -9.98
CA LEU A 7 16.40 17.71 -11.05
C LEU A 7 15.07 17.07 -10.60
N PRO A 8 13.92 17.78 -10.71
CA PRO A 8 12.61 17.27 -10.29
C PRO A 8 12.26 15.91 -10.89
N ASN A 9 12.65 15.64 -12.14
CA ASN A 9 12.40 14.38 -12.82
C ASN A 9 13.26 13.22 -12.29
N ALA A 10 14.49 13.49 -11.83
CA ALA A 10 15.35 12.49 -11.24
C ALA A 10 14.80 12.01 -9.90
N LEU A 11 14.29 12.93 -9.06
CA LEU A 11 13.68 12.58 -7.78
C LEU A 11 12.37 11.79 -7.95
N LYS A 12 11.54 12.13 -8.95
CA LYS A 12 10.33 11.33 -9.29
C LYS A 12 10.68 9.91 -9.73
N LYS A 13 11.75 9.75 -10.50
CA LYS A 13 12.23 8.44 -10.93
C LYS A 13 12.71 7.60 -9.74
N GLU A 14 13.38 8.23 -8.80
CA GLU A 14 13.81 7.58 -7.56
C GLU A 14 12.62 7.20 -6.68
N ALA A 15 11.62 8.07 -6.56
CA ALA A 15 10.37 7.77 -5.86
C ALA A 15 9.65 6.55 -6.46
N ALA A 16 9.55 6.50 -7.80
CA ALA A 16 8.97 5.33 -8.48
C ALA A 16 9.78 4.05 -8.22
N LYS A 17 11.11 4.11 -8.25
CA LYS A 17 11.99 2.99 -7.93
C LYS A 17 11.79 2.49 -6.50
N ASN A 18 11.69 3.40 -5.52
CA ASN A 18 11.40 3.06 -4.14
C ASN A 18 10.02 2.40 -4.00
N GLY A 19 9.02 2.84 -4.77
CA GLY A 19 7.70 2.20 -4.86
C GLY A 19 7.78 0.76 -5.37
N VAL A 20 8.62 0.50 -6.38
CA VAL A 20 8.86 -0.86 -6.88
C VAL A 20 9.51 -1.75 -5.81
N PHE A 21 10.56 -1.26 -5.14
CA PHE A 21 11.21 -2.03 -4.06
C PHE A 21 10.25 -2.34 -2.92
N TRP A 22 9.43 -1.37 -2.53
CA TRP A 22 8.42 -1.60 -1.51
C TRP A 22 7.39 -2.65 -1.94
N ALA A 23 6.92 -2.60 -3.20
CA ALA A 23 6.02 -3.60 -3.73
C ALA A 23 6.62 -5.01 -3.70
N ILE A 24 7.90 -5.15 -4.07
CA ILE A 24 8.62 -6.43 -4.02
C ILE A 24 8.66 -6.97 -2.58
N ILE A 25 8.96 -6.12 -1.59
CA ILE A 25 8.97 -6.52 -0.17
C ILE A 25 7.57 -7.00 0.25
N ASN A 26 6.51 -6.26 -0.08
CA ASN A 26 5.15 -6.65 0.27
C ASN A 26 4.73 -7.96 -0.41
N ILE A 27 5.08 -8.16 -1.67
CA ILE A 27 4.80 -9.39 -2.40
C ILE A 27 5.56 -10.57 -1.78
N ALA A 28 6.83 -10.38 -1.41
CA ALA A 28 7.61 -11.42 -0.76
C ALA A 28 6.99 -11.84 0.60
N ILE A 29 6.60 -10.86 1.44
CA ILE A 29 5.92 -11.13 2.71
C ILE A 29 4.60 -11.86 2.47
N PHE A 30 3.80 -11.40 1.50
CA PHE A 30 2.55 -12.05 1.12
C PHE A 30 2.76 -13.51 0.73
N LEU A 31 3.72 -13.80 -0.16
CA LEU A 31 4.01 -15.16 -0.61
C LEU A 31 4.48 -16.05 0.54
N VAL A 32 5.37 -15.56 1.40
CA VAL A 32 5.83 -16.32 2.57
C VAL A 32 4.66 -16.67 3.46
N VAL A 33 3.79 -15.71 3.79
CA VAL A 33 2.64 -15.98 4.68
C VAL A 33 1.63 -16.92 4.01
N PHE A 34 1.37 -16.73 2.71
CA PHE A 34 0.43 -17.55 1.96
C PHE A 34 0.84 -19.04 1.91
N TYR A 35 2.12 -19.33 1.72
CA TYR A 35 2.59 -20.71 1.63
C TYR A 35 2.94 -21.34 2.98
N VAL A 36 3.37 -20.54 3.98
CA VAL A 36 3.79 -21.08 5.29
C VAL A 36 2.62 -21.18 6.26
N LYS A 37 1.79 -20.13 6.35
CA LYS A 37 0.67 -20.09 7.32
C LYS A 37 -0.46 -19.18 6.82
N PRO A 38 -1.24 -19.63 5.82
CA PRO A 38 -2.28 -18.80 5.18
C PRO A 38 -3.35 -18.32 6.18
N ASP A 39 -3.67 -19.07 7.21
CA ASP A 39 -4.66 -18.68 8.23
C ASP A 39 -4.30 -17.37 8.96
N LEU A 40 -3.02 -17.02 9.00
CA LEU A 40 -2.59 -15.72 9.57
C LEU A 40 -3.17 -14.55 8.80
N MET A 41 -3.39 -14.67 7.48
CA MET A 41 -3.85 -13.56 6.64
C MET A 41 -5.22 -13.00 7.08
N GLY A 42 -6.06 -13.81 7.72
CA GLY A 42 -7.34 -13.38 8.30
C GLY A 42 -7.23 -12.88 9.75
N SER A 43 -6.05 -12.92 10.37
CA SER A 43 -5.90 -12.58 11.78
C SER A 43 -5.67 -11.08 11.98
N PHE A 44 -6.23 -10.55 13.07
CA PHE A 44 -5.96 -9.17 13.50
C PHE A 44 -4.47 -8.90 13.77
N VAL A 45 -3.76 -9.91 14.26
CA VAL A 45 -2.30 -9.82 14.49
C VAL A 45 -1.55 -9.59 13.18
N TYR A 46 -1.90 -10.30 12.12
CA TYR A 46 -1.28 -10.10 10.80
C TYR A 46 -1.56 -8.69 10.26
N LEU A 47 -2.79 -8.20 10.41
CA LEU A 47 -3.15 -6.83 10.02
C LEU A 47 -2.28 -5.80 10.75
N LEU A 48 -2.09 -5.95 12.06
CA LEU A 48 -1.21 -5.05 12.84
C LEU A 48 0.25 -5.14 12.38
N ILE A 49 0.77 -6.35 12.17
CA ILE A 49 2.15 -6.54 11.68
C ILE A 49 2.33 -5.85 10.33
N GLN A 50 1.41 -6.06 9.38
CA GLN A 50 1.45 -5.43 8.07
C GLN A 50 1.36 -3.90 8.15
N PHE A 51 0.52 -3.39 9.05
CA PHE A 51 0.39 -1.96 9.29
C PHE A 51 1.70 -1.34 9.79
N PHE A 52 2.35 -1.94 10.80
CA PHE A 52 3.62 -1.43 11.30
C PHE A 52 4.78 -1.59 10.32
N ILE A 53 4.84 -2.69 9.57
CA ILE A 53 5.79 -2.86 8.47
C ILE A 53 5.57 -1.78 7.41
N GLY A 54 4.31 -1.54 7.01
CA GLY A 54 3.95 -0.52 6.03
C GLY A 54 4.38 0.89 6.46
N ILE A 55 4.10 1.28 7.71
CA ILE A 55 4.55 2.56 8.27
C ILE A 55 6.08 2.63 8.30
N GLY A 56 6.75 1.58 8.78
CA GLY A 56 8.21 1.54 8.85
C GLY A 56 8.88 1.72 7.48
N LEU A 57 8.37 1.03 6.45
CA LEU A 57 8.85 1.18 5.06
C LEU A 57 8.53 2.57 4.50
N ALA A 58 7.34 3.12 4.77
CA ALA A 58 6.98 4.47 4.36
C ALA A 58 7.94 5.51 4.95
N VAL A 59 8.22 5.44 6.26
CA VAL A 59 9.18 6.31 6.95
C VAL A 59 10.57 6.16 6.34
N TYR A 60 11.05 4.93 6.18
CA TYR A 60 12.36 4.66 5.60
C TYR A 60 12.53 5.29 4.22
N PHE A 61 11.60 5.03 3.30
CA PHE A 61 11.68 5.56 1.94
C PHE A 61 11.45 7.07 1.86
N CYS A 62 10.63 7.66 2.73
CA CYS A 62 10.48 9.12 2.81
C CYS A 62 11.78 9.79 3.27
N LEU A 63 12.48 9.21 4.24
CA LEU A 63 13.79 9.70 4.70
C LEU A 63 14.85 9.57 3.60
N GLU A 64 14.85 8.44 2.87
CA GLU A 64 15.75 8.24 1.74
C GLU A 64 15.52 9.26 0.63
N LEU A 65 14.26 9.51 0.24
CA LEU A 65 13.92 10.54 -0.74
C LEU A 65 14.40 11.91 -0.31
N ARG A 66 14.18 12.28 0.97
CA ARG A 66 14.66 13.56 1.52
C ARG A 66 16.19 13.65 1.48
N LYS A 67 16.90 12.56 1.81
CA LYS A 67 18.38 12.51 1.74
C LYS A 67 18.85 12.73 0.31
N LYS A 68 18.24 12.06 -0.68
CA LYS A 68 18.57 12.21 -2.10
C LYS A 68 18.22 13.59 -2.67
N ALA A 69 17.24 14.27 -2.07
CA ALA A 69 16.92 15.68 -2.39
C ALA A 69 17.87 16.70 -1.74
N GLY A 70 18.98 16.26 -1.16
CA GLY A 70 19.95 17.16 -0.49
C GLY A 70 19.55 17.55 0.93
N GLY A 71 18.68 16.77 1.57
CA GLY A 71 18.23 16.97 2.95
C GLY A 71 17.04 17.91 3.10
N TYR A 72 16.63 18.60 2.05
CA TYR A 72 15.51 19.51 1.99
C TYR A 72 14.48 19.04 0.99
N LEU A 73 13.20 19.17 1.34
CA LEU A 73 12.08 18.74 0.50
C LEU A 73 10.86 19.61 0.86
N SER A 74 10.50 20.53 -0.01
CA SER A 74 9.31 21.36 0.18
C SER A 74 8.04 20.48 0.24
N PHE A 75 6.96 20.98 0.83
CA PHE A 75 5.70 20.21 0.92
C PHE A 75 5.22 19.70 -0.44
N ARG A 76 5.29 20.55 -1.48
CA ARG A 76 4.84 20.18 -2.83
C ARG A 76 5.71 19.09 -3.45
N GLU A 77 7.03 19.17 -3.26
CA GLU A 77 7.97 18.15 -3.72
C GLU A 77 7.76 16.83 -2.93
N ALA A 78 7.61 16.93 -1.59
CA ALA A 78 7.32 15.78 -0.74
C ALA A 78 6.04 15.09 -1.19
N LEU A 79 4.93 15.83 -1.33
CA LEU A 79 3.64 15.30 -1.75
C LEU A 79 3.73 14.58 -3.10
N SER A 80 4.33 15.23 -4.12
CA SER A 80 4.44 14.65 -5.45
C SER A 80 5.25 13.36 -5.45
N ASN A 81 6.40 13.34 -4.79
CA ASN A 81 7.29 12.18 -4.80
C ASN A 81 6.78 11.04 -3.91
N ILE A 82 6.24 11.34 -2.73
CA ILE A 82 5.64 10.34 -1.86
C ILE A 82 4.40 9.73 -2.50
N PHE A 83 3.56 10.53 -3.16
CA PHE A 83 2.40 10.01 -3.89
C PHE A 83 2.81 9.08 -5.03
N ILE A 84 3.83 9.46 -5.84
CA ILE A 84 4.35 8.58 -6.90
C ILE A 84 4.83 7.25 -6.31
N MET A 85 5.59 7.30 -5.21
CA MET A 85 6.07 6.10 -4.54
C MET A 85 4.92 5.20 -4.07
N PHE A 86 3.94 5.77 -3.40
CA PHE A 86 2.78 5.07 -2.88
C PHE A 86 1.92 4.45 -3.98
N ILE A 87 1.62 5.23 -5.04
CA ILE A 87 0.76 4.74 -6.13
C ILE A 87 1.46 3.64 -6.94
N VAL A 88 2.76 3.76 -7.20
CA VAL A 88 3.53 2.71 -7.91
C VAL A 88 3.50 1.41 -7.11
N GLN A 89 3.80 1.47 -5.80
CA GLN A 89 3.73 0.30 -4.93
C GLN A 89 2.33 -0.32 -4.92
N ALA A 90 1.30 0.51 -4.75
CA ALA A 90 -0.08 0.04 -4.66
C ALA A 90 -0.57 -0.61 -5.96
N LEU A 91 -0.26 -0.01 -7.12
CA LEU A 91 -0.63 -0.56 -8.42
C LEU A 91 0.06 -1.90 -8.68
N ILE A 92 1.35 -2.02 -8.37
CA ILE A 92 2.07 -3.29 -8.54
C ILE A 92 1.44 -4.39 -7.68
N VAL A 93 1.15 -4.12 -6.40
CA VAL A 93 0.50 -5.10 -5.51
C VAL A 93 -0.92 -5.41 -5.97
N PHE A 94 -1.68 -4.41 -6.41
CA PHE A 94 -3.04 -4.60 -6.93
C PHE A 94 -3.06 -5.54 -8.14
N PHE A 95 -2.25 -5.27 -9.14
CA PHE A 95 -2.18 -6.13 -10.33
C PHE A 95 -1.57 -7.50 -10.03
N PHE A 96 -0.59 -7.57 -9.13
CA PHE A 96 -0.05 -8.83 -8.65
C PHE A 96 -1.15 -9.71 -8.03
N THR A 97 -1.99 -9.15 -7.18
CA THR A 97 -3.06 -9.90 -6.50
C THR A 97 -4.06 -10.49 -7.50
N ILE A 98 -4.45 -9.72 -8.52
CA ILE A 98 -5.34 -10.19 -9.58
C ILE A 98 -4.67 -11.31 -10.41
N LEU A 99 -3.41 -11.12 -10.77
CA LEU A 99 -2.65 -12.10 -11.56
C LEU A 99 -2.41 -13.39 -10.75
N PHE A 100 -2.04 -13.25 -9.48
CA PHE A 100 -1.81 -14.37 -8.59
C PHE A 100 -3.07 -15.21 -8.39
N GLY A 101 -4.24 -14.59 -8.29
CA GLY A 101 -5.53 -15.27 -8.23
C GLY A 101 -5.86 -16.11 -9.47
N LYS A 102 -5.26 -15.80 -10.62
CA LYS A 102 -5.40 -16.59 -11.86
C LYS A 102 -4.37 -17.70 -12.00
N ILE A 103 -3.18 -17.51 -11.42
CA ILE A 103 -2.06 -18.47 -11.53
C ILE A 103 -2.12 -19.54 -10.44
N GLU A 104 -2.51 -19.16 -9.22
CA GLU A 104 -2.59 -20.05 -8.07
C GLU A 104 -4.03 -20.50 -7.82
N PRO A 105 -4.42 -21.73 -8.22
CA PRO A 105 -5.82 -22.18 -8.16
C PRO A 105 -6.39 -22.21 -6.75
N SER A 106 -5.54 -22.42 -5.74
CA SER A 106 -5.96 -22.50 -4.33
C SER A 106 -6.13 -21.15 -3.66
N TYR A 107 -5.65 -20.05 -4.29
CA TYR A 107 -5.62 -18.73 -3.66
C TYR A 107 -7.01 -18.20 -3.36
N ILE A 108 -7.90 -18.18 -4.36
CA ILE A 108 -9.25 -17.64 -4.22
C ILE A 108 -10.05 -18.41 -3.19
N SER A 109 -10.00 -19.76 -3.24
CA SER A 109 -10.73 -20.62 -2.29
C SER A 109 -10.22 -20.44 -0.86
N LYS A 110 -8.89 -20.38 -0.66
CA LYS A 110 -8.30 -20.10 0.65
C LYS A 110 -8.70 -18.73 1.18
N MET A 111 -8.63 -17.70 0.35
CA MET A 111 -9.01 -16.35 0.77
C MET A 111 -10.50 -16.25 1.12
N LYS A 112 -11.38 -16.89 0.35
CA LYS A 112 -12.81 -16.97 0.68
C LYS A 112 -13.02 -17.63 2.06
N SER A 113 -12.40 -18.79 2.31
CA SER A 113 -12.48 -19.50 3.58
C SER A 113 -11.94 -18.67 4.76
N ILE A 114 -10.77 -18.06 4.60
CA ILE A 114 -10.14 -17.21 5.63
C ILE A 114 -11.03 -16.02 5.96
N THR A 115 -11.56 -15.33 4.93
CA THR A 115 -12.44 -14.18 5.13
C THR A 115 -13.74 -14.59 5.80
N ALA A 116 -14.37 -15.68 5.37
CA ALA A 116 -15.58 -16.21 5.99
C ALA A 116 -15.36 -16.52 7.48
N ASN A 117 -14.32 -17.30 7.80
CA ASN A 117 -13.99 -17.67 9.19
C ASN A 117 -13.70 -16.43 10.06
N SER A 118 -12.94 -15.46 9.52
CA SER A 118 -12.62 -14.23 10.25
C SER A 118 -13.86 -13.38 10.50
N THR A 119 -14.74 -13.24 9.50
CA THR A 119 -16.00 -12.50 9.62
C THR A 119 -16.92 -13.15 10.65
N THR A 120 -17.13 -14.46 10.53
CA THR A 120 -17.95 -15.22 11.49
C THR A 120 -17.43 -15.05 12.92
N THR A 121 -16.14 -15.33 13.14
CA THR A 121 -15.53 -15.22 14.47
C THR A 121 -15.62 -13.81 15.04
N MET A 122 -15.45 -12.78 14.22
CA MET A 122 -15.55 -11.40 14.66
C MET A 122 -16.98 -11.03 15.03
N MET A 123 -17.96 -11.38 14.21
CA MET A 123 -19.37 -11.03 14.43
C MET A 123 -19.97 -11.81 15.59
N GLU A 124 -19.61 -13.11 15.77
CA GLU A 124 -19.97 -13.90 16.96
C GLU A 124 -19.45 -13.27 18.25
N LYS A 125 -18.18 -12.83 18.27
CA LYS A 125 -17.61 -12.10 19.43
C LYS A 125 -18.31 -10.79 19.72
N MET A 126 -18.91 -10.16 18.72
CA MET A 126 -19.71 -8.93 18.87
C MET A 126 -21.18 -9.23 19.27
N GLY A 127 -21.56 -10.51 19.43
CA GLY A 127 -22.91 -10.92 19.79
C GLY A 127 -23.94 -10.70 18.68
N MET A 128 -23.52 -10.75 17.42
CA MET A 128 -24.40 -10.59 16.27
C MET A 128 -25.25 -11.86 16.05
N ASP A 129 -26.49 -11.65 15.59
CA ASP A 129 -27.39 -12.74 15.21
C ASP A 129 -26.92 -13.45 13.95
N GLN A 130 -27.24 -14.75 13.82
CA GLN A 130 -26.83 -15.59 12.69
C GLN A 130 -27.26 -14.99 11.33
N GLU A 131 -28.46 -14.40 11.25
CA GLU A 131 -28.96 -13.75 10.04
C GLU A 131 -28.03 -12.62 9.54
N LYS A 132 -27.49 -11.81 10.46
CA LYS A 132 -26.54 -10.73 10.13
C LYS A 132 -25.18 -11.28 9.70
N ILE A 133 -24.76 -12.39 10.29
CA ILE A 133 -23.52 -13.08 9.91
C ILE A 133 -23.67 -13.61 8.49
N ASP A 134 -24.77 -14.29 8.16
CA ASP A 134 -25.03 -14.83 6.83
C ASP A 134 -25.11 -13.74 5.77
N GLU A 135 -25.76 -12.60 6.08
CA GLU A 135 -25.80 -11.43 5.19
C GLU A 135 -24.39 -10.85 4.94
N ALA A 136 -23.56 -10.74 5.97
CA ALA A 136 -22.20 -10.25 5.84
C ALA A 136 -21.33 -11.22 5.02
N LEU A 137 -21.48 -12.53 5.20
CA LEU A 137 -20.78 -13.55 4.43
C LEU A 137 -21.15 -13.47 2.94
N ALA A 138 -22.45 -13.34 2.62
CA ALA A 138 -22.91 -13.21 1.24
C ALA A 138 -22.35 -11.93 0.58
N LYS A 139 -22.33 -10.80 1.29
CA LYS A 139 -21.73 -9.56 0.81
C LYS A 139 -20.22 -9.68 0.57
N ASN A 140 -19.52 -10.33 1.50
CA ASN A 140 -18.07 -10.56 1.36
C ASN A 140 -17.76 -11.48 0.18
N GLU A 141 -18.53 -12.53 -0.04
CA GLU A 141 -18.34 -13.42 -1.17
C GLU A 141 -18.53 -12.71 -2.50
N ALA A 142 -19.60 -11.91 -2.65
CA ALA A 142 -19.86 -11.12 -3.84
C ALA A 142 -18.78 -10.05 -4.09
N ALA A 143 -18.24 -9.44 -3.02
CA ALA A 143 -17.14 -8.48 -3.12
C ALA A 143 -15.83 -9.16 -3.57
N MET A 144 -15.51 -10.33 -3.04
CA MET A 144 -14.33 -11.10 -3.43
C MET A 144 -14.40 -11.59 -4.88
N GLU A 145 -15.57 -11.99 -5.36
CA GLU A 145 -15.75 -12.40 -6.75
C GLU A 145 -15.44 -11.25 -7.71
N LYS A 146 -15.93 -10.04 -7.41
CA LYS A 146 -15.59 -8.83 -8.17
C LYS A 146 -14.12 -8.44 -8.06
N GLN A 147 -13.49 -8.70 -6.91
CA GLN A 147 -12.07 -8.40 -6.70
C GLN A 147 -11.14 -9.31 -7.51
N PHE A 148 -11.45 -10.60 -7.61
CA PHE A 148 -10.59 -11.58 -8.28
C PHE A 148 -10.92 -11.78 -9.76
N ASN A 149 -12.15 -11.46 -10.18
CA ASN A 149 -12.58 -11.43 -11.58
C ASN A 149 -13.15 -10.05 -11.95
N PRO A 150 -12.34 -8.98 -11.83
CA PRO A 150 -12.83 -7.64 -12.08
C PRO A 150 -13.10 -7.44 -13.57
N GLY A 151 -14.27 -6.87 -13.90
CA GLY A 151 -14.53 -6.27 -15.20
C GLY A 151 -13.74 -4.95 -15.35
N VAL A 152 -13.77 -4.35 -16.54
CA VAL A 152 -13.07 -3.08 -16.82
C VAL A 152 -13.52 -1.96 -15.85
N LYS A 153 -14.80 -1.91 -15.54
CA LYS A 153 -15.36 -0.93 -14.60
C LYS A 153 -14.80 -1.10 -13.20
N GLU A 154 -14.75 -2.33 -12.70
CA GLU A 154 -14.21 -2.67 -11.39
C GLU A 154 -12.72 -2.33 -11.27
N VAL A 155 -11.94 -2.58 -12.33
CA VAL A 155 -10.51 -2.19 -12.37
C VAL A 155 -10.37 -0.67 -12.28
N ILE A 156 -11.12 0.10 -13.08
CA ILE A 156 -11.06 1.58 -13.06
C ILE A 156 -11.47 2.11 -11.68
N MET A 157 -12.56 1.60 -11.11
CA MET A 157 -13.01 1.99 -9.78
C MET A 157 -11.99 1.62 -8.69
N GLY A 158 -11.40 0.43 -8.78
CA GLY A 158 -10.37 -0.04 -7.85
C GLY A 158 -9.12 0.85 -7.88
N VAL A 159 -8.59 1.13 -9.08
CA VAL A 159 -7.46 2.04 -9.26
C VAL A 159 -7.79 3.45 -8.74
N GLY A 160 -9.00 3.97 -9.01
CA GLY A 160 -9.44 5.27 -8.52
C GLY A 160 -9.50 5.32 -6.99
N THR A 161 -10.08 4.31 -6.36
CA THR A 161 -10.14 4.19 -4.89
C THR A 161 -8.74 4.12 -4.27
N VAL A 162 -7.88 3.27 -4.82
CA VAL A 162 -6.48 3.15 -4.41
C VAL A 162 -5.77 4.51 -4.52
N ALA A 163 -5.93 5.23 -5.63
CA ALA A 163 -5.31 6.54 -5.83
C ALA A 163 -5.75 7.56 -4.77
N ILE A 164 -7.04 7.63 -4.45
CA ILE A 164 -7.58 8.55 -3.43
C ILE A 164 -7.03 8.22 -2.04
N MET A 165 -7.07 6.94 -1.64
CA MET A 165 -6.59 6.51 -0.33
C MET A 165 -5.09 6.79 -0.15
N TYR A 166 -4.28 6.48 -1.16
CA TYR A 166 -2.84 6.74 -1.11
C TYR A 166 -2.49 8.22 -1.26
N PHE A 167 -3.34 9.02 -1.92
CA PHE A 167 -3.17 10.47 -1.94
C PHE A 167 -3.37 11.07 -0.53
N ILE A 168 -4.39 10.64 0.20
CA ILE A 168 -4.59 11.04 1.61
C ILE A 168 -3.37 10.65 2.46
N GLY A 169 -2.90 9.42 2.32
CA GLY A 169 -1.68 8.98 2.98
C GLY A 169 -0.46 9.84 2.63
N ALA A 170 -0.28 10.16 1.34
CA ALA A 170 0.81 11.02 0.87
C ALA A 170 0.73 12.44 1.44
N LEU A 171 -0.46 13.02 1.62
CA LEU A 171 -0.64 14.32 2.28
C LEU A 171 -0.12 14.29 3.72
N ILE A 172 -0.46 13.24 4.48
CA ILE A 172 -0.03 13.07 5.87
C ILE A 172 1.50 12.94 5.94
N PHE A 173 2.07 12.04 5.14
CA PHE A 173 3.52 11.83 5.12
C PHE A 173 4.27 13.06 4.58
N ALA A 174 3.75 13.76 3.57
CA ALA A 174 4.34 14.99 3.08
C ALA A 174 4.38 16.09 4.15
N ALA A 175 3.31 16.22 4.94
CA ALA A 175 3.29 17.17 6.05
C ALA A 175 4.34 16.86 7.13
N ILE A 176 4.57 15.57 7.42
CA ILE A 176 5.54 15.12 8.43
C ILE A 176 6.98 15.24 7.92
N PHE A 177 7.22 14.86 6.65
CA PHE A 177 8.58 14.72 6.12
C PHE A 177 9.09 15.92 5.34
N LYS A 178 8.26 16.96 5.10
CA LYS A 178 8.71 18.22 4.50
C LYS A 178 9.81 18.88 5.34
N LYS A 179 10.75 19.48 4.66
CA LYS A 179 11.78 20.32 5.26
C LYS A 179 12.19 21.39 4.25
N ASP A 180 11.77 22.63 4.48
CA ASP A 180 12.06 23.74 3.60
C ASP A 180 13.53 24.16 3.72
N ARG A 181 14.10 24.71 2.63
CA ARG A 181 15.47 25.25 2.63
C ARG A 181 15.51 26.52 3.46
N PRO A 182 16.55 26.75 4.28
CA PRO A 182 16.74 28.03 4.97
C PRO A 182 16.87 29.17 3.98
N PHE A 183 16.24 30.31 4.25
CA PHE A 183 16.28 31.48 3.38
C PHE A 183 17.71 31.98 3.06
N PHE A 184 18.66 31.77 3.97
CA PHE A 184 20.05 32.23 3.82
C PHE A 184 20.93 31.34 2.93
N ALA A 185 20.46 30.19 2.49
CA ALA A 185 21.22 29.32 1.58
C ALA A 185 21.11 29.73 0.10
N GLN A 186 20.34 30.78 -0.24
CA GLN A 186 20.12 31.23 -1.61
C GLN A 186 21.09 32.33 -2.06
N THR A 187 21.97 32.81 -1.18
CA THR A 187 22.82 34.00 -1.46
C THR A 187 24.29 33.66 -1.75
N THR A 188 24.65 32.48 -2.08
CA THR A 188 26.06 32.09 -2.34
C THR A 188 26.29 31.50 -3.73
N GLU A 189 25.53 31.94 -4.73
CA GLU A 189 25.84 31.73 -6.14
C GLU A 189 25.82 33.09 -6.88
N GLU A 190 26.87 33.87 -6.68
CA GLU A 190 27.36 34.86 -7.63
C GLU A 190 28.81 34.54 -8.01
#